data_8d6dd4e1a7b19de31ac3770a75ecaafc
#
_entry.id   8d6dd4e1a7b19de31ac3770a75ecaafc
#
_cell.length_a   1.000
_cell.length_b   1.000
_cell.length_c   1.000
_cell.angle_alpha   90.00
_cell.angle_beta   90.00
_cell.angle_gamma   90.00
#
_symmetry.space_group_name_H-M   'P 1'
#
loop_
_entity.id
_entity.type
_entity.pdbx_description
1 polymer ?
#
loop_
_entity_poly.entity_id
_entity_poly.type
_entity_poly.pdbx_seq_one_letter_code
_entity_poly.pdbx_strand_id
1 'polypeptide(L)'
;MESQSPFFEVIRPEHQSLPLIFNSPHSGRVYPRPFLEAARLDARDIRRSEDLYVDELFAEVPAFGAPLQRAFFPRAFLDVNREPYELDPRMFSGALPAHVNATSMRVAGGLGTIPKVVAENMPIYEGPIDAAEGLARIERIYRPYHQSLKGLMQDTRRQFGYAVLVDCHSMPGTVSLGGRRARPDIIIGDRYGTSASGALAFAALSILEGMGFSTAYNKPYAGGFITEHYGHPASDTHALQIEISRRLYADEENFVKKPEFIAVKQALNVFIRAFAAEVVAFGGAQPMAAE
;
A
#
# COMPACT_ATOMS: atom_id res chain seq x y z
N MET A 1 -10.41 -21.98 22.57
CA MET A 1 -10.10 -21.50 21.20
C MET A 1 -9.77 -20.02 21.37
N GLU A 2 -8.49 -19.69 21.32
CA GLU A 2 -8.10 -18.27 21.28
C GLU A 2 -8.65 -17.69 19.97
N SER A 3 -9.47 -16.66 20.09
CA SER A 3 -9.93 -15.85 18.97
C SER A 3 -8.68 -15.25 18.32
N GLN A 4 -8.21 -15.82 17.21
CA GLN A 4 -7.14 -15.20 16.44
C GLN A 4 -7.64 -13.82 16.00
N SER A 5 -6.95 -12.77 16.41
CA SER A 5 -7.22 -11.42 15.91
C SER A 5 -7.16 -11.43 14.39
N PRO A 6 -8.05 -10.71 13.70
CA PRO A 6 -8.05 -10.65 12.25
C PRO A 6 -6.70 -10.12 11.75
N PHE A 7 -6.24 -10.61 10.58
CA PHE A 7 -4.99 -10.13 9.97
C PHE A 7 -5.15 -8.74 9.32
N PHE A 8 -6.35 -8.37 8.98
CA PHE A 8 -6.70 -7.08 8.39
C PHE A 8 -8.15 -6.75 8.69
N GLU A 9 -8.55 -5.53 8.44
CA GLU A 9 -9.96 -5.11 8.51
C GLU A 9 -10.34 -4.23 7.33
N VAL A 10 -11.64 -4.15 7.08
CA VAL A 10 -12.26 -3.17 6.21
C VAL A 10 -13.18 -2.30 7.03
N ILE A 11 -12.83 -1.03 7.17
CA ILE A 11 -13.69 -0.03 7.80
C ILE A 11 -14.57 0.56 6.69
N ARG A 12 -15.86 0.25 6.76
CA ARG A 12 -16.83 0.73 5.79
C ARG A 12 -17.51 1.99 6.29
N PRO A 13 -17.84 2.94 5.39
CA PRO A 13 -18.78 4.00 5.72
C PRO A 13 -20.17 3.41 5.99
N GLU A 14 -21.03 4.14 6.67
CA GLU A 14 -22.44 3.75 6.83
C GLU A 14 -23.12 3.56 5.47
N HIS A 15 -22.86 4.51 4.55
CA HIS A 15 -23.23 4.44 3.15
C HIS A 15 -22.04 4.83 2.28
N GLN A 16 -21.64 3.98 1.36
CA GLN A 16 -20.61 4.34 0.39
C GLN A 16 -21.19 5.35 -0.60
N SER A 17 -20.69 6.58 -0.57
CA SER A 17 -21.14 7.68 -1.43
C SER A 17 -20.10 8.11 -2.47
N LEU A 18 -18.90 7.50 -2.44
CA LEU A 18 -17.78 7.83 -3.32
C LEU A 18 -17.32 6.62 -4.12
N PRO A 19 -16.95 6.76 -5.40
CA PRO A 19 -16.35 5.71 -6.21
C PRO A 19 -14.86 5.48 -5.87
N LEU A 20 -14.51 5.65 -4.60
CA LEU A 20 -13.16 5.55 -4.04
C LEU A 20 -13.06 4.38 -3.08
N ILE A 21 -11.90 3.75 -3.08
CA ILE A 21 -11.45 2.76 -2.08
C ILE A 21 -10.06 3.17 -1.63
N PHE A 22 -9.78 3.08 -0.34
CA PHE A 22 -8.46 3.30 0.22
C PHE A 22 -7.89 2.00 0.79
N ASN A 23 -6.59 1.79 0.60
CA ASN A 23 -5.88 0.61 1.07
C ASN A 23 -4.58 1.01 1.77
N SER A 24 -4.31 0.49 2.97
CA SER A 24 -3.05 0.67 3.69
C SER A 24 -2.43 -0.69 3.99
N PRO A 25 -1.60 -1.23 3.09
CA PRO A 25 -1.13 -2.61 3.16
C PRO A 25 0.07 -2.81 4.09
N HIS A 26 0.79 -1.75 4.44
CA HIS A 26 2.12 -1.85 5.08
C HIS A 26 2.24 -1.16 6.44
N SER A 27 1.13 -0.68 7.01
CA SER A 27 1.14 -0.01 8.32
C SER A 27 0.96 -0.98 9.50
N GLY A 28 0.84 -2.27 9.23
CA GLY A 28 0.60 -3.29 10.24
C GLY A 28 1.75 -3.44 11.24
N ARG A 29 1.40 -3.56 12.52
CA ARG A 29 2.31 -3.59 13.67
C ARG A 29 2.06 -4.78 14.61
N VAL A 30 1.18 -5.70 14.22
CA VAL A 30 0.91 -6.93 14.98
C VAL A 30 1.88 -8.02 14.51
N TYR A 31 3.00 -8.12 15.19
CA TYR A 31 4.04 -9.09 14.89
C TYR A 31 3.71 -10.44 15.52
N PRO A 32 3.52 -11.53 14.74
CA PRO A 32 3.32 -12.85 15.30
C PRO A 32 4.51 -13.28 16.15
N ARG A 33 4.26 -13.80 17.36
CA ARG A 33 5.33 -14.22 18.26
C ARG A 33 6.29 -15.23 17.64
N PRO A 34 5.84 -16.29 16.93
CA PRO A 34 6.75 -17.21 16.26
C PRO A 34 7.65 -16.55 15.21
N PHE A 35 7.14 -15.49 14.54
CA PHE A 35 7.93 -14.72 13.58
C PHE A 35 9.05 -13.94 14.28
N LEU A 36 8.76 -13.29 15.41
CA LEU A 36 9.78 -12.59 16.19
C LEU A 36 10.84 -13.53 16.75
N GLU A 37 10.43 -14.72 17.20
CA GLU A 37 11.34 -15.75 17.72
C GLU A 37 12.27 -16.33 16.64
N ALA A 38 11.83 -16.36 15.37
CA ALA A 38 12.62 -16.80 14.22
C ALA A 38 13.43 -15.66 13.57
N ALA A 39 13.19 -14.42 13.98
CA ALA A 39 13.87 -13.27 13.41
C ALA A 39 15.26 -13.07 14.02
N ARG A 40 16.22 -12.69 13.16
CA ARG A 40 17.56 -12.24 13.55
C ARG A 40 17.56 -10.82 14.12
N LEU A 41 16.60 -10.00 13.66
CA LEU A 41 16.48 -8.60 14.03
C LEU A 41 15.75 -8.43 15.36
N ASP A 42 16.16 -7.45 16.13
CA ASP A 42 15.45 -7.08 17.34
C ASP A 42 14.08 -6.43 17.02
N ALA A 43 13.29 -6.17 18.07
CA ALA A 43 11.95 -5.60 17.97
C ALA A 43 11.92 -4.18 17.36
N ARG A 44 13.05 -3.47 17.34
CA ARG A 44 13.18 -2.15 16.73
C ARG A 44 13.53 -2.26 15.25
N ASP A 45 14.59 -2.99 14.94
CA ASP A 45 15.12 -3.06 13.58
C ASP A 45 14.19 -3.78 12.61
N ILE A 46 13.39 -4.75 13.07
CA ILE A 46 12.42 -5.46 12.25
C ILE A 46 11.31 -4.53 11.71
N ARG A 47 11.11 -3.35 12.32
CA ARG A 47 10.10 -2.34 11.95
C ARG A 47 10.53 -1.43 10.81
N ARG A 48 11.78 -1.47 10.36
CA ARG A 48 12.34 -0.51 9.37
C ARG A 48 11.61 -0.50 8.03
N SER A 49 10.90 -1.57 7.69
CA SER A 49 10.08 -1.65 6.47
C SER A 49 8.63 -1.18 6.66
N GLU A 50 8.21 -0.81 7.87
CA GLU A 50 6.84 -0.32 8.10
C GLU A 50 6.59 1.00 7.37
N ASP A 51 5.40 1.13 6.78
CA ASP A 51 4.82 2.42 6.42
C ASP A 51 4.17 3.03 7.67
N LEU A 52 5.02 3.72 8.47
CA LEU A 52 4.67 4.16 9.81
C LEU A 52 3.36 4.96 9.83
N TYR A 53 2.35 4.46 10.56
CA TYR A 53 1.10 5.19 10.86
C TYR A 53 0.29 5.66 9.64
N VAL A 54 0.50 5.11 8.44
CA VAL A 54 -0.28 5.49 7.25
C VAL A 54 -1.75 5.12 7.42
N ASP A 55 -2.05 3.98 8.06
CA ASP A 55 -3.41 3.59 8.44
C ASP A 55 -4.13 4.66 9.30
N GLU A 56 -3.38 5.35 10.16
CA GLU A 56 -3.93 6.39 11.02
C GLU A 56 -4.02 7.75 10.32
N LEU A 57 -3.13 8.03 9.34
CA LEU A 57 -3.24 9.23 8.50
C LEU A 57 -4.53 9.22 7.67
N PHE A 58 -4.95 8.04 7.21
CA PHE A 58 -6.17 7.84 6.40
C PHE A 58 -7.38 7.35 7.19
N ALA A 59 -7.33 7.34 8.51
CA ALA A 59 -8.39 6.77 9.35
C ALA A 59 -9.77 7.46 9.21
N GLU A 60 -9.82 8.70 8.73
CA GLU A 60 -11.07 9.46 8.53
C GLU A 60 -11.77 9.15 7.18
N VAL A 61 -11.15 8.37 6.30
CA VAL A 61 -11.70 8.01 4.97
C VAL A 61 -13.14 7.49 5.05
N PRO A 62 -13.52 6.61 6.00
CA PRO A 62 -14.89 6.12 6.08
C PRO A 62 -15.91 7.22 6.40
N ALA A 63 -15.52 8.24 7.16
CA ALA A 63 -16.39 9.39 7.43
C ALA A 63 -16.64 10.27 6.19
N PHE A 64 -15.83 10.12 5.14
CA PHE A 64 -16.01 10.81 3.85
C PHE A 64 -16.79 9.99 2.83
N GLY A 65 -17.19 8.77 3.16
CA GLY A 65 -18.03 7.93 2.30
C GLY A 65 -17.30 6.93 1.42
N ALA A 66 -16.03 6.61 1.72
CA ALA A 66 -15.26 5.57 1.04
C ALA A 66 -14.76 4.50 2.03
N PRO A 67 -14.67 3.21 1.67
CA PRO A 67 -14.08 2.18 2.52
C PRO A 67 -12.57 2.32 2.63
N LEU A 68 -12.02 1.94 3.80
CA LEU A 68 -10.59 1.80 4.06
C LEU A 68 -10.29 0.34 4.44
N GLN A 69 -9.45 -0.34 3.65
CA GLN A 69 -8.85 -1.61 4.04
C GLN A 69 -7.46 -1.36 4.63
N ARG A 70 -7.15 -1.97 5.78
CA ARG A 70 -5.82 -1.88 6.40
C ARG A 70 -5.32 -3.20 6.93
N ALA A 71 -4.03 -3.48 6.75
CA ALA A 71 -3.35 -4.64 7.29
C ALA A 71 -2.98 -4.42 8.76
N PHE A 72 -3.04 -5.51 9.56
CA PHE A 72 -2.50 -5.52 10.93
C PHE A 72 -1.14 -6.22 10.99
N PHE A 73 -0.88 -7.18 10.10
CA PHE A 73 0.40 -7.86 10.00
C PHE A 73 1.48 -6.92 9.42
N PRO A 74 2.73 -7.07 9.85
CA PRO A 74 3.81 -6.24 9.33
C PRO A 74 4.23 -6.69 7.92
N ARG A 75 4.64 -5.74 7.10
CA ARG A 75 5.21 -6.00 5.78
C ARG A 75 6.39 -6.98 5.82
N ALA A 76 7.22 -6.92 6.87
CA ALA A 76 8.34 -7.84 7.07
C ALA A 76 7.92 -9.31 7.18
N PHE A 77 6.70 -9.59 7.62
CA PHE A 77 6.14 -10.93 7.72
C PHE A 77 5.56 -11.43 6.40
N LEU A 78 4.84 -10.55 5.68
CA LEU A 78 4.21 -10.84 4.39
C LEU A 78 3.96 -9.54 3.63
N ASP A 79 4.45 -9.41 2.40
CA ASP A 79 4.21 -8.24 1.56
C ASP A 79 3.08 -8.52 0.56
N VAL A 80 1.89 -7.98 0.84
CA VAL A 80 0.72 -8.11 -0.05
C VAL A 80 0.79 -7.19 -1.28
N ASN A 81 1.78 -6.30 -1.36
CA ASN A 81 2.04 -5.50 -2.56
C ASN A 81 3.10 -6.14 -3.47
N ARG A 82 3.06 -7.48 -3.55
CA ARG A 82 3.86 -8.36 -4.42
C ARG A 82 2.97 -9.40 -5.08
N GLU A 83 3.45 -10.06 -6.13
CA GLU A 83 2.79 -11.27 -6.64
C GLU A 83 2.80 -12.37 -5.57
N PRO A 84 1.75 -13.22 -5.50
CA PRO A 84 1.62 -14.17 -4.38
C PRO A 84 2.79 -15.14 -4.23
N TYR A 85 3.52 -15.42 -5.30
CA TYR A 85 4.59 -16.40 -5.34
C TYR A 85 5.94 -15.82 -5.81
N GLU A 86 6.19 -14.53 -5.61
CA GLU A 86 7.53 -13.94 -5.71
C GLU A 86 8.37 -14.37 -4.50
N LEU A 87 8.96 -15.58 -4.55
CA LEU A 87 9.69 -16.21 -3.46
C LEU A 87 11.12 -16.56 -3.86
N ASP A 88 12.09 -16.29 -2.98
CA ASP A 88 13.47 -16.78 -3.14
C ASP A 88 13.58 -18.22 -2.61
N PRO A 89 13.76 -19.25 -3.45
CA PRO A 89 13.84 -20.64 -3.00
C PRO A 89 14.92 -20.89 -1.96
N ARG A 90 15.98 -20.07 -1.95
CA ARG A 90 17.09 -20.19 -1.00
C ARG A 90 16.72 -19.83 0.43
N MET A 91 15.57 -19.18 0.63
CA MET A 91 15.03 -18.82 1.94
C MET A 91 14.27 -19.98 2.61
N PHE A 92 14.00 -21.06 1.88
CA PHE A 92 13.08 -22.10 2.35
C PHE A 92 13.77 -23.46 2.51
N SER A 93 13.39 -24.16 3.54
CA SER A 93 13.57 -25.62 3.66
C SER A 93 12.31 -26.31 3.16
N GLY A 94 12.47 -27.36 2.38
CA GLY A 94 11.37 -28.07 1.73
C GLY A 94 11.06 -27.57 0.32
N ALA A 95 10.08 -28.20 -0.33
CA ALA A 95 9.74 -27.93 -1.72
C ALA A 95 8.77 -26.77 -1.87
N LEU A 96 9.07 -25.84 -2.76
CA LEU A 96 8.13 -24.81 -3.22
C LEU A 96 7.40 -25.27 -4.48
N PRO A 97 6.20 -24.71 -4.77
CA PRO A 97 5.48 -24.99 -6.01
C PRO A 97 6.31 -24.63 -7.26
N ALA A 98 6.13 -25.39 -8.33
CA ALA A 98 6.87 -25.17 -9.59
C ALA A 98 6.59 -23.80 -10.27
N HIS A 99 5.48 -23.13 -9.93
CA HIS A 99 5.10 -21.84 -10.49
C HIS A 99 5.64 -20.63 -9.70
N VAL A 100 6.56 -20.84 -8.74
CA VAL A 100 7.20 -19.74 -7.99
C VAL A 100 8.00 -18.84 -8.95
N ASN A 101 7.77 -17.53 -8.84
CA ASN A 101 8.58 -16.53 -9.54
C ASN A 101 9.85 -16.24 -8.70
N ALA A 102 10.91 -16.98 -8.99
CA ALA A 102 12.20 -16.88 -8.28
C ALA A 102 13.18 -15.89 -8.93
N THR A 103 12.83 -15.31 -10.09
CA THR A 103 13.76 -14.53 -10.93
C THR A 103 13.44 -13.05 -11.03
N SER A 104 12.38 -12.59 -10.34
CA SER A 104 12.02 -11.17 -10.36
C SER A 104 13.13 -10.31 -9.71
N MET A 105 13.25 -9.07 -10.16
CA MET A 105 14.19 -8.09 -9.56
C MET A 105 13.91 -7.87 -8.06
N ARG A 106 12.67 -8.02 -7.65
CA ARG A 106 12.25 -7.89 -6.24
C ARG A 106 12.78 -9.06 -5.42
N VAL A 107 12.65 -10.29 -5.92
CA VAL A 107 13.24 -11.49 -5.29
C VAL A 107 14.75 -11.34 -5.21
N ALA A 108 15.41 -10.91 -6.29
CA ALA A 108 16.85 -10.67 -6.31
C ALA A 108 17.29 -9.64 -5.23
N GLY A 109 16.46 -8.61 -4.99
CA GLY A 109 16.68 -7.61 -3.94
C GLY A 109 16.24 -8.05 -2.54
N GLY A 110 15.74 -9.28 -2.36
CA GLY A 110 15.22 -9.76 -1.07
C GLY A 110 13.86 -9.18 -0.67
N LEU A 111 13.10 -8.65 -1.63
CA LEU A 111 11.83 -7.94 -1.44
C LEU A 111 10.64 -8.71 -2.06
N GLY A 112 10.66 -10.03 -2.01
CA GLY A 112 9.56 -10.87 -2.46
C GLY A 112 8.34 -10.82 -1.54
N THR A 113 7.35 -11.68 -1.81
CA THR A 113 6.10 -11.81 -1.03
C THR A 113 6.36 -12.16 0.44
N ILE A 114 7.37 -13.01 0.68
CA ILE A 114 7.97 -13.20 2.00
C ILE A 114 9.34 -12.52 1.94
N PRO A 115 9.49 -11.32 2.53
CA PRO A 115 10.72 -10.56 2.41
C PRO A 115 11.88 -11.23 3.12
N LYS A 116 13.06 -11.13 2.52
CA LYS A 116 14.33 -11.57 3.11
C LYS A 116 14.97 -10.51 3.98
N VAL A 117 14.73 -9.24 3.63
CA VAL A 117 15.34 -8.08 4.28
C VAL A 117 14.28 -7.02 4.62
N VAL A 118 14.50 -6.24 5.68
CA VAL A 118 13.71 -5.04 6.00
C VAL A 118 14.32 -3.78 5.38
N ALA A 119 15.63 -3.78 5.16
CA ALA A 119 16.42 -2.73 4.52
C ALA A 119 17.69 -3.36 3.94
N GLU A 120 18.49 -2.56 3.20
CA GLU A 120 19.76 -3.01 2.67
C GLU A 120 20.66 -3.60 3.77
N ASN A 121 21.19 -4.79 3.54
CA ASN A 121 22.04 -5.53 4.47
C ASN A 121 21.41 -5.85 5.84
N MET A 122 20.07 -5.84 5.95
CA MET A 122 19.35 -6.19 7.18
C MET A 122 18.45 -7.42 6.98
N PRO A 123 19.02 -8.65 6.99
CA PRO A 123 18.24 -9.87 6.81
C PRO A 123 17.33 -10.12 8.02
N ILE A 124 16.10 -10.58 7.71
CA ILE A 124 15.07 -10.85 8.72
C ILE A 124 15.35 -12.15 9.47
N TYR A 125 15.72 -13.22 8.76
CA TYR A 125 15.79 -14.58 9.31
C TYR A 125 17.23 -15.01 9.53
N GLU A 126 17.46 -15.80 10.59
CA GLU A 126 18.74 -16.46 10.85
C GLU A 126 18.97 -17.68 9.96
N GLY A 127 17.90 -18.41 9.62
CA GLY A 127 17.92 -19.63 8.86
C GLY A 127 16.77 -19.75 7.88
N PRO A 128 16.67 -20.88 7.17
CA PRO A 128 15.58 -21.13 6.23
C PRO A 128 14.23 -21.21 6.95
N ILE A 129 13.20 -20.72 6.27
CA ILE A 129 11.80 -20.84 6.68
C ILE A 129 11.28 -22.20 6.20
N ASP A 130 10.44 -22.87 6.96
CA ASP A 130 9.71 -24.03 6.45
C ASP A 130 8.81 -23.60 5.27
N ALA A 131 8.93 -24.26 4.13
CA ALA A 131 8.15 -23.96 2.94
C ALA A 131 6.63 -24.05 3.20
N ALA A 132 6.18 -25.02 4.01
CA ALA A 132 4.77 -25.17 4.37
C ALA A 132 4.27 -23.96 5.20
N GLU A 133 5.10 -23.44 6.10
CA GLU A 133 4.79 -22.26 6.90
C GLU A 133 4.70 -21.01 6.00
N GLY A 134 5.67 -20.80 5.11
CA GLY A 134 5.66 -19.70 4.17
C GLY A 134 4.44 -19.71 3.23
N LEU A 135 4.09 -20.88 2.69
CA LEU A 135 2.90 -21.06 1.86
C LEU A 135 1.61 -20.85 2.65
N ALA A 136 1.57 -21.25 3.92
CA ALA A 136 0.42 -21.02 4.79
C ALA A 136 0.14 -19.51 5.00
N ARG A 137 1.17 -18.64 5.04
CA ARG A 137 0.98 -17.17 5.08
C ARG A 137 0.24 -16.69 3.83
N ILE A 138 0.59 -17.21 2.66
CA ILE A 138 -0.05 -16.84 1.39
C ILE A 138 -1.53 -17.27 1.42
N GLU A 139 -1.82 -18.50 1.80
CA GLU A 139 -3.20 -19.01 1.79
C GLU A 139 -4.08 -18.35 2.86
N ARG A 140 -3.56 -18.11 4.05
CA ARG A 140 -4.35 -17.64 5.19
C ARG A 140 -4.45 -16.12 5.28
N ILE A 141 -3.51 -15.37 4.68
CA ILE A 141 -3.45 -13.90 4.81
C ILE A 141 -3.52 -13.24 3.44
N TYR A 142 -2.60 -13.55 2.53
CA TYR A 142 -2.50 -12.89 1.23
C TYR A 142 -3.79 -13.06 0.42
N ARG A 143 -4.25 -14.30 0.24
CA ARG A 143 -5.46 -14.58 -0.55
C ARG A 143 -6.72 -13.92 0.01
N PRO A 144 -7.04 -14.04 1.32
CA PRO A 144 -8.19 -13.34 1.89
C PRO A 144 -8.09 -11.82 1.79
N TYR A 145 -6.87 -11.25 1.96
CA TYR A 145 -6.63 -9.82 1.82
C TYR A 145 -6.99 -9.32 0.41
N HIS A 146 -6.45 -9.99 -0.61
CA HIS A 146 -6.72 -9.64 -2.00
C HIS A 146 -8.16 -9.96 -2.43
N GLN A 147 -8.76 -11.03 -1.92
CA GLN A 147 -10.17 -11.32 -2.16
C GLN A 147 -11.07 -10.20 -1.63
N SER A 148 -10.78 -9.69 -0.44
CA SER A 148 -11.48 -8.56 0.15
C SER A 148 -11.33 -7.30 -0.71
N LEU A 149 -10.10 -6.92 -1.09
CA LEU A 149 -9.83 -5.75 -1.91
C LEU A 149 -10.49 -5.84 -3.30
N LYS A 150 -10.44 -7.02 -3.91
CA LYS A 150 -11.15 -7.31 -5.17
C LYS A 150 -12.67 -7.14 -5.03
N GLY A 151 -13.24 -7.62 -3.92
CA GLY A 151 -14.65 -7.43 -3.60
C GLY A 151 -15.01 -5.94 -3.50
N LEU A 152 -14.23 -5.15 -2.78
CA LEU A 152 -14.43 -3.70 -2.68
C LEU A 152 -14.41 -3.01 -4.05
N MET A 153 -13.44 -3.35 -4.90
CA MET A 153 -13.33 -2.81 -6.26
C MET A 153 -14.56 -3.16 -7.11
N GLN A 154 -15.00 -4.42 -7.07
CA GLN A 154 -16.16 -4.88 -7.82
C GLN A 154 -17.47 -4.25 -7.35
N ASP A 155 -17.67 -4.15 -6.02
CA ASP A 155 -18.87 -3.54 -5.43
C ASP A 155 -18.94 -2.06 -5.78
N THR A 156 -17.82 -1.33 -5.65
CA THR A 156 -17.74 0.09 -6.00
C THR A 156 -18.01 0.30 -7.49
N ARG A 157 -17.36 -0.49 -8.37
CA ARG A 157 -17.61 -0.39 -9.81
C ARG A 157 -19.08 -0.69 -10.17
N ARG A 158 -19.68 -1.68 -9.51
CA ARG A 158 -21.11 -2.01 -9.75
C ARG A 158 -22.03 -0.86 -9.34
N GLN A 159 -21.70 -0.17 -8.25
CA GLN A 159 -22.52 0.92 -7.72
C GLN A 159 -22.39 2.21 -8.52
N PHE A 160 -21.17 2.55 -8.98
CA PHE A 160 -20.86 3.85 -9.57
C PHE A 160 -20.51 3.81 -11.07
N GLY A 161 -20.42 2.60 -11.67
CA GLY A 161 -19.95 2.42 -13.05
C GLY A 161 -18.42 2.33 -13.18
N TYR A 162 -17.68 2.86 -12.23
CA TYR A 162 -16.22 2.83 -12.16
C TYR A 162 -15.73 2.76 -10.71
N ALA A 163 -14.44 2.49 -10.52
CA ALA A 163 -13.82 2.45 -9.19
C ALA A 163 -12.40 3.02 -9.23
N VAL A 164 -12.02 3.78 -8.20
CA VAL A 164 -10.68 4.34 -8.04
C VAL A 164 -10.10 3.87 -6.71
N LEU A 165 -9.03 3.08 -6.76
CA LEU A 165 -8.25 2.66 -5.61
C LEU A 165 -7.14 3.65 -5.33
N VAL A 166 -7.00 4.07 -4.09
CA VAL A 166 -5.84 4.82 -3.57
C VAL A 166 -5.05 3.89 -2.66
N ASP A 167 -3.89 3.44 -3.14
CA ASP A 167 -2.98 2.58 -2.39
C ASP A 167 -2.02 3.45 -1.57
N CYS A 168 -2.20 3.44 -0.25
CA CYS A 168 -1.59 4.41 0.67
C CYS A 168 -0.31 3.86 1.27
N HIS A 169 0.80 4.56 1.03
CA HIS A 169 2.14 4.20 1.46
C HIS A 169 2.90 5.37 2.06
N SER A 170 4.06 5.08 2.61
CA SER A 170 5.03 6.08 3.01
C SER A 170 6.44 5.72 2.56
N MET A 171 7.21 6.73 2.25
CA MET A 171 8.60 6.61 1.86
C MET A 171 9.56 7.17 2.92
N PRO A 172 10.82 6.68 2.99
CA PRO A 172 11.84 7.26 3.84
C PRO A 172 12.05 8.76 3.55
N GLY A 173 12.24 9.55 4.58
CA GLY A 173 12.51 11.00 4.47
C GLY A 173 13.82 11.35 3.75
N THR A 174 14.67 10.34 3.50
CA THR A 174 15.91 10.45 2.73
C THR A 174 15.72 10.32 1.23
N VAL A 175 14.53 9.92 0.75
CA VAL A 175 14.25 9.77 -0.68
C VAL A 175 14.47 11.08 -1.41
N SER A 176 15.26 11.04 -2.49
CA SER A 176 15.64 12.19 -3.31
C SER A 176 15.49 11.83 -4.80
N LEU A 177 15.15 12.81 -5.61
CA LEU A 177 15.07 12.67 -7.07
C LEU A 177 16.43 12.75 -7.78
N GLY A 178 17.51 12.81 -7.00
CA GLY A 178 18.88 12.95 -7.49
C GLY A 178 19.32 14.42 -7.71
N GLY A 179 20.63 14.68 -7.61
CA GLY A 179 21.21 16.01 -7.76
C GLY A 179 20.79 17.01 -6.66
N ARG A 180 20.65 18.30 -7.04
CA ARG A 180 20.19 19.38 -6.16
C ARG A 180 18.67 19.46 -6.03
N ARG A 181 17.92 18.51 -6.59
CA ARG A 181 16.45 18.54 -6.50
C ARG A 181 15.97 18.25 -5.08
N ALA A 182 14.94 19.00 -4.69
CA ALA A 182 14.33 18.85 -3.38
C ALA A 182 13.79 17.41 -3.19
N ARG A 183 13.77 16.96 -1.94
CA ARG A 183 13.11 15.71 -1.56
C ARG A 183 11.61 15.92 -1.66
N PRO A 184 10.86 15.13 -2.41
CA PRO A 184 9.42 15.28 -2.50
C PRO A 184 8.76 15.02 -1.15
N ASP A 185 7.69 15.76 -0.87
CA ASP A 185 6.79 15.51 0.26
C ASP A 185 5.88 14.33 -0.04
N ILE A 186 5.32 14.31 -1.26
CA ILE A 186 4.38 13.29 -1.69
C ILE A 186 4.69 12.87 -3.13
N ILE A 187 4.57 11.57 -3.42
CA ILE A 187 4.70 11.03 -4.77
C ILE A 187 3.37 10.38 -5.14
N ILE A 188 2.90 10.65 -6.34
CA ILE A 188 1.77 9.95 -6.97
C ILE A 188 2.32 9.01 -8.03
N GLY A 189 1.92 7.73 -7.96
CA GLY A 189 2.27 6.69 -8.90
C GLY A 189 1.03 6.12 -9.58
N ASP A 190 1.06 6.04 -10.92
CA ASP A 190 0.02 5.42 -11.74
C ASP A 190 0.59 4.44 -12.75
N ARG A 191 1.78 3.92 -12.47
CA ARG A 191 2.47 2.99 -13.36
C ARG A 191 2.68 3.57 -14.76
N TYR A 192 3.05 4.86 -14.82
CA TYR A 192 3.25 5.61 -16.07
C TYR A 192 2.00 5.65 -16.95
N GLY A 193 0.82 5.86 -16.36
CA GLY A 193 -0.46 5.95 -17.04
C GLY A 193 -1.11 4.58 -17.35
N THR A 194 -0.56 3.47 -16.88
CA THR A 194 -1.12 2.14 -17.17
C THR A 194 -2.15 1.68 -16.13
N SER A 195 -2.10 2.20 -14.89
CA SER A 195 -3.01 1.79 -13.81
C SER A 195 -4.13 2.79 -13.52
N ALA A 196 -4.03 4.02 -13.98
CA ALA A 196 -5.09 5.03 -13.83
C ALA A 196 -5.15 5.96 -15.03
N SER A 197 -6.28 6.65 -15.20
CA SER A 197 -6.38 7.78 -16.14
C SER A 197 -5.43 8.89 -15.69
N GLY A 198 -4.66 9.46 -16.62
CA GLY A 198 -3.79 10.60 -16.35
C GLY A 198 -4.53 11.80 -15.75
N ALA A 199 -5.82 11.99 -16.08
CA ALA A 199 -6.64 13.05 -15.48
C ALA A 199 -6.72 12.91 -13.95
N LEU A 200 -6.90 11.68 -13.42
CA LEU A 200 -6.95 11.42 -11.98
C LEU A 200 -5.59 11.64 -11.31
N ALA A 201 -4.50 11.19 -11.94
CA ALA A 201 -3.16 11.40 -11.41
C ALA A 201 -2.79 12.90 -11.36
N PHE A 202 -3.09 13.65 -12.42
CA PHE A 202 -2.82 15.09 -12.46
C PHE A 202 -3.73 15.89 -11.53
N ALA A 203 -4.99 15.49 -11.34
CA ALA A 203 -5.87 16.11 -10.34
C ALA A 203 -5.28 15.95 -8.93
N ALA A 204 -4.83 14.73 -8.57
CA ALA A 204 -4.18 14.47 -7.29
C ALA A 204 -2.93 15.35 -7.09
N LEU A 205 -2.05 15.42 -8.09
CA LEU A 205 -0.84 16.27 -8.05
C LEU A 205 -1.19 17.75 -7.89
N SER A 206 -2.10 18.26 -8.72
CA SER A 206 -2.51 19.67 -8.70
C SER A 206 -3.09 20.10 -7.35
N ILE A 207 -3.92 19.26 -6.73
CA ILE A 207 -4.46 19.52 -5.40
C ILE A 207 -3.35 19.62 -4.37
N LEU A 208 -2.43 18.62 -4.34
CA LEU A 208 -1.33 18.56 -3.39
C LEU A 208 -0.38 19.77 -3.54
N GLU A 209 -0.05 20.14 -4.77
CA GLU A 209 0.77 21.32 -5.08
C GLU A 209 0.08 22.61 -4.67
N GLY A 210 -1.23 22.73 -4.93
CA GLY A 210 -2.05 23.85 -4.48
C GLY A 210 -2.12 24.00 -2.95
N MET A 211 -1.90 22.90 -2.22
CA MET A 211 -1.79 22.89 -0.76
C MET A 211 -0.36 23.17 -0.25
N GLY A 212 0.60 23.37 -1.15
CA GLY A 212 1.99 23.70 -0.83
C GLY A 212 2.92 22.51 -0.62
N PHE A 213 2.49 21.28 -0.92
CA PHE A 213 3.38 20.12 -0.91
C PHE A 213 4.28 20.09 -2.14
N SER A 214 5.53 19.71 -1.95
CA SER A 214 6.40 19.37 -3.07
C SER A 214 6.06 17.96 -3.55
N THR A 215 5.70 17.83 -4.83
CA THR A 215 5.27 16.55 -5.38
C THR A 215 6.25 15.97 -6.39
N ALA A 216 6.11 14.67 -6.65
CA ALA A 216 6.75 13.99 -7.76
C ALA A 216 5.77 12.99 -8.39
N TYR A 217 6.00 12.67 -9.65
CA TYR A 217 5.16 11.76 -10.42
C TYR A 217 5.95 10.54 -10.89
N ASN A 218 5.50 9.35 -10.49
CA ASN A 218 6.07 8.05 -10.89
C ASN A 218 7.56 7.83 -10.54
N LYS A 219 8.23 8.73 -9.86
CA LYS A 219 9.66 8.61 -9.54
C LYS A 219 9.95 9.03 -8.10
N PRO A 220 10.68 8.18 -7.37
CA PRO A 220 11.18 6.84 -7.74
C PRO A 220 10.13 5.73 -7.60
N TYR A 221 8.92 6.03 -7.13
CA TYR A 221 7.83 5.08 -6.88
C TYR A 221 6.68 5.29 -7.86
N ALA A 222 6.58 4.38 -8.85
CA ALA A 222 5.54 4.46 -9.87
C ALA A 222 4.27 3.67 -9.52
N GLY A 223 4.31 2.87 -8.50
CA GLY A 223 3.26 1.95 -8.09
C GLY A 223 3.73 0.50 -7.99
N GLY A 224 3.18 -0.24 -7.03
CA GLY A 224 3.49 -1.64 -6.75
C GLY A 224 2.59 -2.63 -7.49
N PHE A 225 2.54 -3.86 -6.99
CA PHE A 225 1.68 -4.92 -7.51
C PHE A 225 0.19 -4.55 -7.39
N ILE A 226 -0.22 -3.98 -6.26
CA ILE A 226 -1.63 -3.58 -6.04
C ILE A 226 -2.08 -2.59 -7.11
N THR A 227 -1.30 -1.55 -7.38
CA THR A 227 -1.61 -0.58 -8.43
C THR A 227 -1.72 -1.24 -9.81
N GLU A 228 -0.79 -2.13 -10.14
CA GLU A 228 -0.78 -2.85 -11.42
C GLU A 228 -1.96 -3.81 -11.55
N HIS A 229 -2.24 -4.57 -10.48
CA HIS A 229 -3.23 -5.65 -10.48
C HIS A 229 -4.68 -5.15 -10.47
N TYR A 230 -4.93 -3.99 -9.87
CA TYR A 230 -6.30 -3.46 -9.75
C TYR A 230 -6.59 -2.31 -10.71
N GLY A 231 -5.55 -1.67 -11.25
CA GLY A 231 -5.67 -0.56 -12.18
C GLY A 231 -5.77 -1.03 -13.63
N HIS A 232 -6.96 -0.99 -14.19
CA HIS A 232 -7.24 -1.31 -15.60
C HIS A 232 -8.18 -0.24 -16.16
N PRO A 233 -7.66 0.93 -16.59
CA PRO A 233 -8.48 2.06 -17.05
C PRO A 233 -9.45 1.73 -18.17
N ALA A 234 -9.06 0.82 -19.08
CA ALA A 234 -9.94 0.33 -20.15
C ALA A 234 -11.15 -0.49 -19.64
N SER A 235 -11.18 -0.84 -18.37
CA SER A 235 -12.26 -1.57 -17.69
C SER A 235 -12.87 -0.75 -16.56
N ASP A 236 -12.76 0.57 -16.60
CA ASP A 236 -13.29 1.52 -15.61
C ASP A 236 -12.83 1.24 -14.16
N THR A 237 -11.65 0.66 -14.02
CA THR A 237 -10.98 0.51 -12.73
C THR A 237 -9.64 1.21 -12.75
N HIS A 238 -9.43 2.11 -11.79
CA HIS A 238 -8.23 2.91 -11.68
C HIS A 238 -7.55 2.65 -10.35
N ALA A 239 -6.22 2.68 -10.33
CA ALA A 239 -5.45 2.56 -9.11
C ALA A 239 -4.29 3.56 -9.11
N LEU A 240 -4.22 4.37 -8.06
CA LEU A 240 -3.14 5.32 -7.79
C LEU A 240 -2.42 4.90 -6.52
N GLN A 241 -1.09 4.99 -6.51
CA GLN A 241 -0.30 4.90 -5.30
C GLN A 241 0.02 6.31 -4.79
N ILE A 242 -0.12 6.53 -3.48
CA ILE A 242 0.33 7.74 -2.81
C ILE A 242 1.45 7.37 -1.82
N GLU A 243 2.60 8.01 -1.96
CA GLU A 243 3.77 7.84 -1.08
C GLU A 243 4.00 9.12 -0.29
N ILE A 244 3.82 9.07 1.01
CA ILE A 244 4.00 10.22 1.91
C ILE A 244 5.36 10.15 2.57
N SER A 245 6.17 11.20 2.46
CA SER A 245 7.47 11.26 3.12
C SER A 245 7.32 11.22 4.65
N ARG A 246 7.88 10.19 5.29
CA ARG A 246 7.83 10.02 6.75
C ARG A 246 8.42 11.21 7.50
N ARG A 247 9.37 11.96 6.88
CA ARG A 247 9.94 13.18 7.48
C ARG A 247 8.90 14.21 7.91
N LEU A 248 7.71 14.21 7.28
CA LEU A 248 6.64 15.17 7.56
C LEU A 248 5.94 14.89 8.90
N TYR A 249 5.87 13.63 9.34
CA TYR A 249 4.96 13.24 10.41
C TYR A 249 5.51 12.20 11.40
N ALA A 250 6.65 11.57 11.09
CA ALA A 250 7.23 10.51 11.92
C ALA A 250 8.73 10.72 12.14
N ASP A 251 9.18 10.32 13.32
CA ASP A 251 10.58 10.09 13.64
C ASP A 251 10.91 8.65 13.23
N GLU A 252 11.67 8.52 12.14
CA GLU A 252 12.02 7.23 11.54
C GLU A 252 13.08 6.49 12.36
N GLU A 253 13.83 7.18 13.18
CA GLU A 253 14.81 6.56 14.05
C GLU A 253 14.14 5.89 15.26
N ASN A 254 13.18 6.55 15.88
CA ASN A 254 12.52 6.10 17.10
C ASN A 254 11.16 5.44 16.83
N PHE A 255 10.68 5.39 15.57
CA PHE A 255 9.39 4.85 15.15
C PHE A 255 8.20 5.47 15.91
N VAL A 256 8.25 6.78 16.14
CA VAL A 256 7.20 7.54 16.85
C VAL A 256 6.64 8.66 15.99
N LYS A 257 5.44 9.11 16.30
CA LYS A 257 4.82 10.27 15.66
C LYS A 257 5.53 11.55 16.09
N LYS A 258 5.71 12.46 15.15
CA LYS A 258 6.12 13.85 15.42
C LYS A 258 4.91 14.70 15.83
N PRO A 259 5.13 15.87 16.44
CA PRO A 259 4.06 16.84 16.73
C PRO A 259 3.23 17.21 15.48
N GLU A 260 3.87 17.24 14.31
CA GLU A 260 3.27 17.59 13.02
C GLU A 260 2.32 16.51 12.46
N PHE A 261 2.26 15.31 13.07
CA PHE A 261 1.40 14.22 12.62
C PHE A 261 -0.06 14.65 12.44
N ILE A 262 -0.61 15.40 13.40
CA ILE A 262 -2.01 15.86 13.34
C ILE A 262 -2.22 16.85 12.20
N ALA A 263 -1.28 17.78 11.98
CA ALA A 263 -1.36 18.74 10.88
C ALA A 263 -1.32 18.05 9.51
N VAL A 264 -0.43 17.05 9.35
CA VAL A 264 -0.36 16.26 8.11
C VAL A 264 -1.64 15.44 7.91
N LYS A 265 -2.17 14.80 8.95
CA LYS A 265 -3.47 14.10 8.87
C LYS A 265 -4.60 15.03 8.44
N GLN A 266 -4.68 16.24 8.99
CA GLN A 266 -5.68 17.24 8.62
C GLN A 266 -5.51 17.69 7.16
N ALA A 267 -4.29 17.92 6.71
CA ALA A 267 -4.01 18.27 5.32
C ALA A 267 -4.45 17.13 4.37
N LEU A 268 -4.16 15.86 4.72
CA LEU A 268 -4.64 14.72 3.93
C LEU A 268 -6.17 14.62 3.92
N ASN A 269 -6.87 14.96 4.99
CA ASN A 269 -8.34 15.02 4.99
C ASN A 269 -8.87 16.06 4.02
N VAL A 270 -8.20 17.23 3.89
CA VAL A 270 -8.54 18.26 2.88
C VAL A 270 -8.28 17.70 1.48
N PHE A 271 -7.12 17.08 1.26
CA PHE A 271 -6.78 16.43 -0.01
C PHE A 271 -7.83 15.38 -0.41
N ILE A 272 -8.21 14.48 0.49
CA ILE A 272 -9.18 13.40 0.22
C ILE A 272 -10.52 13.98 -0.25
N ARG A 273 -11.03 15.05 0.40
CA ARG A 273 -12.29 15.68 0.02
C ARG A 273 -12.19 16.36 -1.36
N ALA A 274 -11.11 17.08 -1.61
CA ALA A 274 -10.89 17.73 -2.91
C ALA A 274 -10.73 16.68 -4.03
N PHE A 275 -9.94 15.64 -3.78
CA PHE A 275 -9.75 14.57 -4.76
C PHE A 275 -11.04 13.78 -5.02
N ALA A 276 -11.86 13.55 -3.99
CA ALA A 276 -13.16 12.91 -4.15
C ALA A 276 -14.09 13.71 -5.10
N ALA A 277 -14.07 15.04 -5.02
CA ALA A 277 -14.85 15.88 -5.93
C ALA A 277 -14.37 15.73 -7.39
N GLU A 278 -13.05 15.70 -7.61
CA GLU A 278 -12.45 15.46 -8.94
C GLU A 278 -12.79 14.06 -9.48
N VAL A 279 -12.75 13.04 -8.62
CA VAL A 279 -13.09 11.67 -9.00
C VAL A 279 -14.57 11.57 -9.40
N VAL A 280 -15.48 12.23 -8.67
CA VAL A 280 -16.91 12.26 -9.03
C VAL A 280 -17.12 13.01 -10.35
N ALA A 281 -16.46 14.15 -10.55
CA ALA A 281 -16.52 14.91 -11.80
C ALA A 281 -15.99 14.11 -13.00
N PHE A 282 -14.90 13.34 -12.79
CA PHE A 282 -14.34 12.44 -13.79
C PHE A 282 -15.37 11.41 -14.31
N GLY A 283 -16.13 10.77 -13.41
CA GLY A 283 -17.17 9.83 -13.81
C GLY A 283 -18.34 10.47 -14.57
N GLY A 284 -18.71 11.70 -14.21
CA GLY A 284 -19.74 12.44 -14.92
C GLY A 284 -19.33 12.94 -16.33
N ALA A 285 -18.02 12.99 -16.60
CA ALA A 285 -17.48 13.37 -17.91
C ALA A 285 -17.30 12.18 -18.88
N GLN A 286 -17.41 10.95 -18.39
CA GLN A 286 -17.37 9.77 -19.26
C GLN A 286 -18.68 9.66 -20.04
N PRO A 287 -18.66 9.49 -21.38
CA PRO A 287 -19.88 9.24 -22.12
C PRO A 287 -20.49 7.92 -21.60
N MET A 288 -21.76 7.96 -21.20
CA MET A 288 -22.51 6.72 -20.94
C MET A 288 -22.36 5.83 -22.17
N ALA A 289 -21.79 4.63 -21.97
CA ALA A 289 -21.77 3.64 -23.05
C ALA A 289 -23.20 3.46 -23.52
N ALA A 290 -23.46 3.76 -24.78
CA ALA A 290 -24.74 3.49 -25.42
C ALA A 290 -24.94 1.97 -25.38
N GLU A 291 -26.04 1.52 -24.76
CA GLU A 291 -26.49 0.13 -24.76
C GLU A 291 -26.72 -0.38 -26.20
#